data_f834a8130228688fda996590ea50e925
#
_entry.id   f834a8130228688fda996590ea50e925
#
_cell.length_a   1.000
_cell.length_b   1.000
_cell.length_c   1.000
_cell.angle_alpha   90.00
_cell.angle_beta   90.00
_cell.angle_gamma   90.00
#
_symmetry.space_group_name_H-M   'P 1'
#
loop_
_entity.id
_entity.type
_entity.pdbx_description
1 polymer ?
#
loop_
_entity_poly.entity_id
_entity_poly.type
_entity_poly.pdbx_seq_one_letter_code
_entity_poly.pdbx_strand_id
1 'polypeptide(L)'
;MQTKNIFSAWGTEFTDISDLFTQDPRELRKLLYHRKMLVFHAPDWSELQYWHFLTLWGEPWDKTEYIKSTERWQPISDAKYGKIRYITRISNRLSQRLQGFAMPWHADIANRMSGISFPHRCIYMKTVPNPLAGFTYWLDMELAYPEVHPRLRARWESKTVVQQNWHHPGRDIVHASPMKQHPITGRWSPRCNYHGIKNSWIIDILDSDGNSYGTGIIEELTEAMAEIKDCVYEMRWQPNDIVLYDNWPFVHRRSSPQLKKGEERLMWRANIDHDLSIKDLFDQGSISVSQ
;
A
#
# COMPACT_ATOMS: atom_id res chain seq x y z
N MET A 1 3.94 15.96 19.05
CA MET A 1 2.95 15.05 18.40
C MET A 1 2.22 14.23 19.46
N GLN A 2 0.90 14.05 19.32
CA GLN A 2 0.12 13.11 20.13
C GLN A 2 -0.31 11.95 19.24
N THR A 3 -0.26 10.74 19.78
CA THR A 3 -0.54 9.51 19.04
C THR A 3 -1.46 8.58 19.82
N LYS A 4 -2.20 7.75 19.08
CA LYS A 4 -3.04 6.69 19.59
C LYS A 4 -2.79 5.42 18.76
N ASN A 5 -2.61 4.28 19.41
CA ASN A 5 -2.51 3.01 18.72
C ASN A 5 -3.88 2.62 18.12
N ILE A 6 -3.91 2.22 16.87
CA ILE A 6 -5.09 1.63 16.22
C ILE A 6 -5.27 0.21 16.74
N PHE A 7 -4.21 -0.60 16.64
CA PHE A 7 -4.09 -1.92 17.25
C PHE A 7 -2.82 -2.00 18.09
N SER A 8 -2.76 -2.92 19.00
CA SER A 8 -1.57 -3.11 19.84
C SER A 8 -0.31 -3.39 19.03
N ALA A 9 -0.41 -4.26 18.02
CA ALA A 9 0.71 -4.71 17.19
C ALA A 9 1.05 -3.77 16.02
N TRP A 10 0.09 -3.01 15.49
CA TRP A 10 0.27 -2.18 14.30
C TRP A 10 -0.72 -1.02 14.21
N GLY A 11 -0.45 -0.07 13.32
CA GLY A 11 -1.26 1.11 13.11
C GLY A 11 -1.12 2.15 14.23
N THR A 12 -0.85 3.39 13.86
CA THR A 12 -0.80 4.55 14.77
C THR A 12 -1.55 5.71 14.14
N GLU A 13 -2.45 6.30 14.90
CA GLU A 13 -3.18 7.51 14.54
C GLU A 13 -2.53 8.71 15.24
N PHE A 14 -2.23 9.74 14.47
CA PHE A 14 -1.71 11.02 14.96
C PHE A 14 -2.88 11.99 15.16
N THR A 15 -3.14 12.33 16.41
CA THR A 15 -4.21 13.27 16.80
C THR A 15 -3.72 14.71 16.83
N ASP A 16 -2.40 14.92 16.85
CA ASP A 16 -1.75 16.22 16.72
C ASP A 16 -0.46 16.08 15.89
N ILE A 17 -0.32 16.91 14.86
CA ILE A 17 0.82 16.94 13.92
C ILE A 17 1.53 18.29 13.87
N SER A 18 1.28 19.17 14.84
CA SER A 18 1.80 20.56 14.84
C SER A 18 3.32 20.64 14.72
N ASP A 19 4.03 19.70 15.32
CA ASP A 19 5.49 19.60 15.34
C ASP A 19 6.06 18.49 14.44
N LEU A 20 5.26 17.92 13.53
CA LEU A 20 5.66 16.80 12.67
C LEU A 20 6.90 17.14 11.83
N PHE A 21 6.95 18.32 11.25
CA PHE A 21 8.06 18.74 10.38
C PHE A 21 9.36 19.08 11.12
N THR A 22 9.34 19.09 12.44
CA THR A 22 10.53 19.30 13.28
C THR A 22 11.10 17.99 13.83
N GLN A 23 10.41 16.88 13.59
CA GLN A 23 10.88 15.57 14.03
C GLN A 23 12.03 15.05 13.19
N ASP A 24 12.87 14.20 13.77
CA ASP A 24 13.92 13.49 13.04
C ASP A 24 13.29 12.54 12.01
N PRO A 25 13.53 12.71 10.70
CA PRO A 25 12.97 11.81 9.68
C PRO A 25 13.40 10.35 9.85
N ARG A 26 14.56 10.04 10.45
CA ARG A 26 14.98 8.66 10.73
C ARG A 26 14.07 7.99 11.74
N GLU A 27 13.74 8.68 12.81
CA GLU A 27 12.82 8.14 13.83
C GLU A 27 11.39 8.00 13.30
N LEU A 28 10.95 8.92 12.46
CA LEU A 28 9.65 8.80 11.78
C LEU A 28 9.61 7.57 10.87
N ARG A 29 10.64 7.34 10.06
CA ARG A 29 10.75 6.17 9.17
C ARG A 29 10.82 4.87 9.98
N LYS A 30 11.59 4.84 11.04
CA LYS A 30 11.64 3.70 11.98
C LYS A 30 10.25 3.40 12.55
N LEU A 31 9.52 4.43 12.97
CA LEU A 31 8.14 4.28 13.45
C LEU A 31 7.24 3.67 12.37
N LEU A 32 7.34 4.10 11.10
CA LEU A 32 6.56 3.53 10.01
C LEU A 32 6.81 2.02 9.85
N TYR A 33 8.06 1.56 9.87
CA TYR A 33 8.38 0.14 9.76
C TYR A 33 7.92 -0.67 10.98
N HIS A 34 7.94 -0.09 12.18
CA HIS A 34 7.42 -0.74 13.38
C HIS A 34 5.90 -0.81 13.38
N ARG A 35 5.25 0.30 13.04
CA ARG A 35 3.79 0.41 13.09
C ARG A 35 3.11 0.05 11.78
N LYS A 36 3.83 -0.08 10.69
CA LYS A 36 3.41 -0.46 9.34
C LYS A 36 2.41 0.52 8.68
N MET A 37 1.58 1.21 9.47
CA MET A 37 0.58 2.17 9.01
C MET A 37 0.50 3.35 9.97
N LEU A 38 0.46 4.55 9.41
CA LEU A 38 0.31 5.81 10.12
C LEU A 38 -0.86 6.58 9.52
N VAL A 39 -1.77 7.01 10.38
CA VAL A 39 -2.96 7.79 10.02
C VAL A 39 -2.82 9.19 10.57
N PHE A 40 -3.09 10.20 9.75
CA PHE A 40 -2.98 11.61 10.13
C PHE A 40 -4.27 12.35 9.75
N HIS A 41 -4.66 13.29 10.58
CA HIS A 41 -5.70 14.27 10.28
C HIS A 41 -5.02 15.60 9.98
N ALA A 42 -4.77 15.86 8.70
CA ALA A 42 -4.01 17.02 8.27
C ALA A 42 -4.91 18.25 8.06
N PRO A 43 -4.35 19.48 8.07
CA PRO A 43 -5.01 20.63 7.48
C PRO A 43 -5.22 20.44 5.97
N ASP A 44 -5.95 21.35 5.33
CA ASP A 44 -6.09 21.35 3.87
C ASP A 44 -4.78 21.81 3.19
N TRP A 45 -3.88 20.84 3.01
CA TRP A 45 -2.58 21.09 2.40
C TRP A 45 -2.68 21.30 0.90
N SER A 46 -1.87 22.22 0.41
CA SER A 46 -1.50 22.32 -1.00
C SER A 46 -0.70 21.10 -1.45
N GLU A 47 -0.56 20.93 -2.77
CA GLU A 47 0.29 19.86 -3.33
C GLU A 47 1.74 19.95 -2.86
N LEU A 48 2.27 21.17 -2.70
CA LEU A 48 3.63 21.39 -2.22
C LEU A 48 3.80 20.97 -0.75
N GLN A 49 2.84 21.32 0.11
CA GLN A 49 2.88 20.90 1.52
C GLN A 49 2.77 19.38 1.65
N TYR A 50 1.89 18.76 0.86
CA TYR A 50 1.80 17.30 0.80
C TYR A 50 3.11 16.67 0.29
N TRP A 51 3.76 17.29 -0.71
CA TRP A 51 5.05 16.84 -1.19
C TRP A 51 6.13 16.92 -0.09
N HIS A 52 6.21 18.00 0.66
CA HIS A 52 7.15 18.14 1.78
C HIS A 52 6.88 17.06 2.84
N PHE A 53 5.62 16.78 3.13
CA PHE A 53 5.25 15.66 4.01
C PHE A 53 5.82 14.33 3.49
N LEU A 54 5.70 14.04 2.20
CA LEU A 54 6.20 12.79 1.62
C LEU A 54 7.71 12.62 1.80
N THR A 55 8.49 13.71 1.71
CA THR A 55 9.95 13.66 1.85
C THR A 55 10.45 13.28 3.25
N LEU A 56 9.63 13.39 4.27
CA LEU A 56 9.96 12.92 5.61
C LEU A 56 10.15 11.39 5.66
N TRP A 57 9.47 10.67 4.80
CA TRP A 57 9.33 9.21 4.84
C TRP A 57 10.26 8.46 3.89
N GLY A 58 10.90 9.15 2.98
CA GLY A 58 11.81 8.59 1.99
C GLY A 58 11.85 9.43 0.73
N GLU A 59 12.38 8.88 -0.37
CA GLU A 59 12.40 9.56 -1.66
C GLU A 59 11.07 9.31 -2.38
N PRO A 60 10.23 10.35 -2.57
CA PRO A 60 9.01 10.21 -3.35
C PRO A 60 9.35 9.97 -4.82
N TRP A 61 8.61 9.07 -5.45
CA TRP A 61 8.86 8.74 -6.84
C TRP A 61 8.66 9.93 -7.76
N ASP A 62 9.75 10.30 -8.44
CA ASP A 62 9.72 11.17 -9.60
C ASP A 62 9.52 10.30 -10.85
N LYS A 63 8.37 10.43 -11.49
CA LYS A 63 8.01 9.58 -12.63
C LYS A 63 8.07 10.32 -13.95
N THR A 64 9.11 11.05 -14.22
CA THR A 64 9.32 11.71 -15.53
C THR A 64 9.30 10.73 -16.71
N GLU A 65 9.70 9.48 -16.49
CA GLU A 65 9.74 8.45 -17.55
C GLU A 65 8.40 7.75 -17.82
N TYR A 66 7.45 7.82 -16.88
CA TYR A 66 6.21 7.03 -16.92
C TYR A 66 5.01 7.75 -17.56
N ILE A 67 5.15 9.01 -17.94
CA ILE A 67 4.03 9.94 -18.20
C ILE A 67 3.47 9.85 -19.59
N LYS A 68 4.10 9.19 -20.51
CA LYS A 68 3.63 9.17 -21.91
C LYS A 68 2.31 8.44 -22.14
N SER A 69 1.67 7.86 -21.13
CA SER A 69 0.54 6.98 -21.36
C SER A 69 -0.76 7.20 -20.56
N THR A 70 -0.84 8.11 -19.58
CA THR A 70 -2.13 8.28 -18.89
C THR A 70 -2.38 9.72 -18.42
N GLU A 71 -3.55 10.26 -18.78
CA GLU A 71 -4.11 11.55 -18.32
C GLU A 71 -4.29 11.67 -16.78
N ARG A 72 -3.97 10.61 -16.03
CA ARG A 72 -4.14 10.53 -14.57
C ARG A 72 -2.99 11.16 -13.79
N TRP A 73 -1.88 11.41 -14.44
CA TRP A 73 -0.68 11.94 -13.81
C TRP A 73 -0.56 13.41 -14.14
N GLN A 74 -0.69 14.27 -13.13
CA GLN A 74 -0.41 15.69 -13.32
C GLN A 74 0.87 16.03 -12.56
N PRO A 75 1.84 16.67 -13.25
CA PRO A 75 3.04 17.16 -12.60
C PRO A 75 2.69 18.26 -11.61
N ILE A 76 3.34 18.24 -10.45
CA ILE A 76 3.44 19.41 -9.61
C ILE A 76 4.55 20.25 -10.21
N SER A 77 4.18 21.34 -10.87
CA SER A 77 5.15 22.33 -11.32
C SER A 77 5.56 23.18 -10.13
N ASP A 78 6.73 22.93 -9.60
CA ASP A 78 7.34 23.83 -8.65
C ASP A 78 8.44 24.64 -9.36
N ALA A 79 8.05 25.79 -9.87
CA ALA A 79 8.98 26.72 -10.52
C ALA A 79 10.13 27.16 -9.60
N LYS A 80 9.94 27.09 -8.28
CA LYS A 80 10.95 27.47 -7.28
C LYS A 80 12.03 26.41 -7.12
N TYR A 81 11.73 25.12 -7.34
CA TYR A 81 12.67 24.01 -7.10
C TYR A 81 13.12 23.31 -8.37
N GLY A 82 12.67 23.73 -9.52
CA GLY A 82 13.14 23.24 -10.83
C GLY A 82 12.87 21.76 -11.13
N LYS A 83 12.10 21.05 -10.29
CA LYS A 83 11.73 19.65 -10.47
C LYS A 83 10.24 19.51 -10.71
N ILE A 84 9.87 18.71 -11.71
CA ILE A 84 8.50 18.30 -11.98
C ILE A 84 8.24 17.05 -11.13
N ARG A 85 7.19 17.07 -10.29
CA ARG A 85 6.88 16.00 -9.34
C ARG A 85 5.47 15.49 -9.56
N TYR A 86 5.22 14.20 -9.28
CA TYR A 86 3.96 13.57 -9.63
C TYR A 86 3.22 13.02 -8.43
N ILE A 87 2.04 13.57 -8.21
CA ILE A 87 1.01 13.00 -7.35
C ILE A 87 -0.08 12.42 -8.24
N THR A 88 -0.43 11.15 -8.04
CA THR A 88 -1.56 10.56 -8.76
C THR A 88 -2.86 11.09 -8.18
N ARG A 89 -3.63 11.81 -8.99
CA ARG A 89 -5.02 12.17 -8.65
C ARG A 89 -5.94 11.02 -9.01
N ILE A 90 -6.70 10.53 -8.03
CA ILE A 90 -7.68 9.45 -8.20
C ILE A 90 -9.04 10.01 -7.86
N SER A 91 -9.91 10.10 -8.87
CA SER A 91 -11.26 10.65 -8.72
C SER A 91 -12.25 9.81 -9.52
N ASN A 92 -13.48 9.70 -9.02
CA ASN A 92 -14.58 9.09 -9.77
C ASN A 92 -14.96 9.90 -11.01
N ARG A 93 -14.57 11.19 -11.12
CA ARG A 93 -14.76 12.01 -12.33
C ARG A 93 -13.70 11.71 -13.40
N LEU A 94 -12.47 11.36 -13.00
CA LEU A 94 -11.36 11.13 -13.91
C LEU A 94 -11.38 9.73 -14.54
N SER A 95 -12.16 8.79 -14.02
CA SER A 95 -12.23 7.43 -14.54
C SER A 95 -13.57 6.79 -14.28
N GLN A 96 -14.25 6.37 -15.35
CA GLN A 96 -15.49 5.59 -15.25
C GLN A 96 -15.28 4.26 -14.51
N ARG A 97 -14.07 3.68 -14.54
CA ARG A 97 -13.73 2.45 -13.81
C ARG A 97 -13.72 2.63 -12.29
N LEU A 98 -13.66 3.86 -11.79
CA LEU A 98 -13.69 4.17 -10.36
C LEU A 98 -15.10 4.48 -9.87
N GLN A 99 -16.08 4.54 -10.78
CA GLN A 99 -17.48 4.82 -10.45
C GLN A 99 -18.16 3.52 -10.00
N GLY A 100 -18.54 3.47 -8.73
CA GLY A 100 -19.55 2.53 -8.24
C GLY A 100 -19.12 1.09 -7.95
N PHE A 101 -17.87 0.68 -8.17
CA PHE A 101 -17.45 -0.71 -7.95
C PHE A 101 -16.62 -0.89 -6.69
N ALA A 102 -16.88 -1.97 -5.95
CA ALA A 102 -15.96 -2.49 -4.98
C ALA A 102 -14.65 -2.92 -5.66
N MET A 103 -13.54 -2.79 -4.96
CA MET A 103 -12.28 -3.39 -5.39
C MET A 103 -11.94 -4.55 -4.46
N PRO A 104 -11.64 -5.75 -4.98
CA PRO A 104 -11.26 -6.89 -4.16
C PRO A 104 -9.92 -6.64 -3.46
N TRP A 105 -9.53 -7.56 -2.60
CA TRP A 105 -8.23 -7.54 -1.94
C TRP A 105 -7.09 -7.52 -2.95
N HIS A 106 -6.21 -6.53 -2.88
CA HIS A 106 -5.05 -6.38 -3.76
C HIS A 106 -3.96 -5.58 -3.08
N ALA A 107 -2.72 -5.75 -3.52
CA ALA A 107 -1.64 -4.83 -3.24
C ALA A 107 -1.35 -4.00 -4.48
N ASP A 108 -1.12 -2.72 -4.30
CA ASP A 108 -0.61 -1.89 -5.37
C ASP A 108 0.87 -2.22 -5.61
N ILE A 109 1.15 -2.96 -6.68
CA ILE A 109 2.52 -3.19 -7.11
C ILE A 109 2.96 -2.03 -7.99
N ALA A 110 4.11 -1.48 -7.67
CA ALA A 110 4.75 -0.51 -8.52
C ALA A 110 5.98 -1.16 -9.16
N ASN A 111 6.02 -1.13 -10.48
CA ASN A 111 7.19 -1.55 -11.23
C ASN A 111 8.15 -0.38 -11.39
N ARG A 112 9.40 -0.61 -11.02
CA ARG A 112 10.54 0.06 -11.65
C ARG A 112 11.03 -0.80 -12.81
N MET A 113 11.72 -0.20 -13.78
CA MET A 113 12.29 -0.91 -14.93
C MET A 113 13.24 -2.07 -14.56
N SER A 114 13.66 -2.16 -13.30
CA SER A 114 14.59 -3.16 -12.76
C SER A 114 13.97 -4.22 -11.84
N GLY A 115 12.65 -4.25 -11.66
CA GLY A 115 12.03 -5.26 -10.77
C GLY A 115 10.67 -4.89 -10.20
N ILE A 116 10.08 -5.84 -9.48
CA ILE A 116 8.82 -5.66 -8.75
C ILE A 116 9.15 -5.01 -7.41
N SER A 117 8.60 -3.82 -7.15
CA SER A 117 8.78 -3.07 -5.91
C SER A 117 7.46 -2.88 -5.19
N PHE A 118 7.50 -2.91 -3.87
CA PHE A 118 6.38 -2.58 -2.98
C PHE A 118 6.74 -1.32 -2.18
N PRO A 119 6.76 -0.13 -2.79
CA PRO A 119 7.11 1.10 -2.09
C PRO A 119 6.09 1.41 -1.01
N HIS A 120 6.45 2.28 -0.07
CA HIS A 120 5.45 2.90 0.80
C HIS A 120 4.40 3.61 -0.04
N ARG A 121 3.19 3.60 0.45
CA ARG A 121 2.06 4.30 -0.15
C ARG A 121 1.56 5.38 0.78
N CYS A 122 1.33 6.55 0.21
CA CYS A 122 0.67 7.64 0.90
C CYS A 122 -0.59 8.03 0.14
N ILE A 123 -1.71 8.01 0.85
CA ILE A 123 -3.02 8.45 0.33
C ILE A 123 -3.45 9.66 1.14
N TYR A 124 -3.70 10.77 0.46
CA TYR A 124 -4.28 11.97 1.04
C TYR A 124 -5.68 12.19 0.47
N MET A 125 -6.69 12.12 1.31
CA MET A 125 -8.09 12.27 0.91
C MET A 125 -8.47 13.75 0.86
N LYS A 126 -8.62 14.28 -0.35
CA LYS A 126 -8.96 15.70 -0.56
C LYS A 126 -10.45 15.98 -0.46
N THR A 127 -11.28 15.08 -0.98
CA THR A 127 -12.73 15.29 -1.01
C THR A 127 -13.46 14.00 -0.69
N VAL A 128 -14.32 14.07 0.31
CA VAL A 128 -15.26 13.01 0.70
C VAL A 128 -16.66 13.63 0.69
N PRO A 129 -17.50 13.36 -0.32
CA PRO A 129 -18.76 14.06 -0.51
C PRO A 129 -19.84 13.63 0.50
N ASN A 130 -19.73 12.42 1.04
CA ASN A 130 -20.66 11.89 2.03
C ASN A 130 -20.02 10.71 2.80
N PRO A 131 -20.55 10.30 3.98
CA PRO A 131 -19.99 9.23 4.80
C PRO A 131 -19.97 7.84 4.13
N LEU A 132 -20.74 7.64 3.06
CA LEU A 132 -20.82 6.38 2.31
C LEU A 132 -20.02 6.42 0.98
N ALA A 133 -19.13 7.40 0.82
CA ALA A 133 -18.33 7.58 -0.39
C ALA A 133 -17.24 6.51 -0.59
N GLY A 134 -17.29 5.45 0.17
CA GLY A 134 -16.41 4.27 0.07
C GLY A 134 -15.39 4.23 1.21
N PHE A 135 -15.28 3.06 1.82
CA PHE A 135 -14.29 2.73 2.83
C PHE A 135 -13.10 2.03 2.19
N THR A 136 -11.95 2.10 2.84
CA THR A 136 -10.79 1.29 2.47
C THR A 136 -10.45 0.38 3.63
N TYR A 137 -10.20 -0.89 3.32
CA TYR A 137 -9.77 -1.89 4.29
C TYR A 137 -8.33 -2.28 4.00
N TRP A 138 -7.52 -2.41 5.03
CA TRP A 138 -6.17 -2.96 4.95
C TRP A 138 -6.10 -4.22 5.79
N LEU A 139 -5.54 -5.27 5.22
CA LEU A 139 -5.24 -6.54 5.89
C LEU A 139 -3.73 -6.65 6.07
N ASP A 140 -3.27 -6.75 7.31
CA ASP A 140 -1.89 -7.06 7.65
C ASP A 140 -1.65 -8.57 7.47
N MET A 141 -1.10 -8.94 6.33
CA MET A 141 -0.82 -10.33 5.99
C MET A 141 0.32 -10.92 6.82
N GLU A 142 1.26 -10.09 7.28
CA GLU A 142 2.40 -10.53 8.10
C GLU A 142 1.93 -10.99 9.48
N LEU A 143 0.97 -10.27 10.06
CA LEU A 143 0.37 -10.62 11.35
C LEU A 143 -0.64 -11.76 11.21
N ALA A 144 -1.46 -11.75 10.16
CA ALA A 144 -2.55 -12.71 9.98
C ALA A 144 -2.06 -14.09 9.53
N TYR A 145 -1.03 -14.15 8.67
CA TYR A 145 -0.62 -15.41 8.05
C TYR A 145 -0.22 -16.52 9.04
N PRO A 146 0.51 -16.26 10.13
CA PRO A 146 0.84 -17.30 11.12
C PRO A 146 -0.40 -17.94 11.77
N GLU A 147 -1.50 -17.21 11.87
CA GLU A 147 -2.75 -17.66 12.50
C GLU A 147 -3.65 -18.45 11.55
N VAL A 148 -3.36 -18.46 10.25
CA VAL A 148 -4.10 -19.25 9.27
C VAL A 148 -3.88 -20.75 9.52
N HIS A 149 -4.92 -21.55 9.27
CA HIS A 149 -4.87 -23.00 9.48
C HIS A 149 -3.63 -23.64 8.81
N PRO A 150 -2.84 -24.46 9.52
CA PRO A 150 -1.55 -24.99 9.04
C PRO A 150 -1.62 -25.71 7.69
N ARG A 151 -2.72 -26.43 7.41
CA ARG A 151 -2.91 -27.11 6.11
C ARG A 151 -2.98 -26.13 4.93
N LEU A 152 -3.64 -24.97 5.12
CA LEU A 152 -3.73 -23.95 4.07
C LEU A 152 -2.36 -23.29 3.87
N ARG A 153 -1.64 -22.99 4.96
CA ARG A 153 -0.28 -22.46 4.89
C ARG A 153 0.68 -23.41 4.15
N ALA A 154 0.70 -24.68 4.52
CA ALA A 154 1.54 -25.69 3.85
C ALA A 154 1.18 -25.82 2.35
N ARG A 155 -0.10 -25.75 2.03
CA ARG A 155 -0.58 -25.74 0.63
C ARG A 155 -0.06 -24.53 -0.13
N TRP A 156 -0.06 -23.35 0.48
CA TRP A 156 0.45 -22.11 -0.10
C TRP A 156 1.98 -22.16 -0.27
N GLU A 157 2.70 -22.53 0.78
CA GLU A 157 4.16 -22.56 0.82
C GLU A 157 4.78 -23.53 -0.19
N SER A 158 4.03 -24.55 -0.62
CA SER A 158 4.45 -25.50 -1.68
C SER A 158 4.30 -24.94 -3.10
N LYS A 159 3.84 -23.70 -3.29
CA LYS A 159 3.54 -23.14 -4.60
C LYS A 159 4.65 -22.25 -5.14
N THR A 160 4.62 -22.04 -6.44
CA THR A 160 5.40 -21.01 -7.14
C THR A 160 4.43 -19.98 -7.73
N VAL A 161 4.67 -18.72 -7.42
CA VAL A 161 3.86 -17.59 -7.93
C VAL A 161 4.45 -17.11 -9.23
N VAL A 162 3.67 -17.11 -10.30
CA VAL A 162 4.06 -16.56 -11.59
C VAL A 162 3.53 -15.14 -11.71
N GLN A 163 4.44 -14.19 -11.74
CA GLN A 163 4.13 -12.76 -11.84
C GLN A 163 4.59 -12.20 -13.18
N GLN A 164 3.85 -11.22 -13.69
CA GLN A 164 4.25 -10.48 -14.87
C GLN A 164 4.19 -8.97 -14.65
N ASN A 165 4.99 -8.25 -15.42
CA ASN A 165 4.87 -6.81 -15.53
C ASN A 165 3.69 -6.46 -16.44
N TRP A 166 2.60 -5.92 -15.88
CA TRP A 166 1.41 -5.62 -16.65
C TRP A 166 1.61 -4.49 -17.69
N HIS A 167 2.61 -3.63 -17.49
CA HIS A 167 2.95 -2.59 -18.49
C HIS A 167 3.67 -3.14 -19.72
N HIS A 168 4.21 -4.35 -19.58
CA HIS A 168 4.86 -5.10 -20.64
C HIS A 168 4.36 -6.54 -20.63
N PRO A 169 3.07 -6.78 -21.02
CA PRO A 169 2.53 -8.15 -21.06
C PRO A 169 3.41 -9.06 -21.91
N GLY A 170 3.75 -10.23 -21.37
CA GLY A 170 4.64 -11.19 -22.04
C GLY A 170 6.13 -10.90 -21.88
N ARG A 171 6.51 -9.82 -21.21
CA ARG A 171 7.90 -9.55 -20.81
C ARG A 171 8.02 -9.58 -19.29
N ASP A 172 9.21 -9.89 -18.78
CA ASP A 172 9.50 -9.88 -17.35
C ASP A 172 8.59 -10.82 -16.53
N ILE A 173 8.37 -12.03 -17.04
CA ILE A 173 7.71 -13.08 -16.24
C ILE A 173 8.70 -13.55 -15.19
N VAL A 174 8.28 -13.52 -13.94
CA VAL A 174 9.07 -13.92 -12.78
C VAL A 174 8.38 -15.07 -12.05
N HIS A 175 9.10 -16.16 -11.85
CA HIS A 175 8.73 -17.25 -10.97
C HIS A 175 9.28 -16.92 -9.58
N ALA A 176 8.39 -16.74 -8.62
CA ALA A 176 8.75 -16.26 -7.29
C ALA A 176 8.25 -17.20 -6.19
N SER A 177 8.95 -17.20 -5.06
CA SER A 177 8.45 -17.81 -3.84
C SER A 177 7.06 -17.27 -3.48
N PRO A 178 6.14 -18.11 -2.96
CA PRO A 178 4.86 -17.65 -2.45
C PRO A 178 5.01 -16.72 -1.24
N MET A 179 6.15 -16.76 -0.58
CA MET A 179 6.51 -15.88 0.53
C MET A 179 7.49 -14.81 0.06
N LYS A 180 7.40 -13.62 0.63
CA LYS A 180 8.33 -12.52 0.39
C LYS A 180 8.89 -12.00 1.71
N GLN A 181 10.19 -11.72 1.74
CA GLN A 181 10.86 -11.15 2.89
C GLN A 181 11.00 -9.65 2.75
N HIS A 182 10.62 -8.91 3.75
CA HIS A 182 10.72 -7.45 3.77
C HIS A 182 12.19 -7.00 3.73
N PRO A 183 12.59 -6.09 2.82
CA PRO A 183 14.00 -5.75 2.60
C PRO A 183 14.66 -5.03 3.77
N ILE A 184 13.88 -4.38 4.64
CA ILE A 184 14.37 -3.62 5.81
C ILE A 184 14.21 -4.45 7.08
N THR A 185 13.00 -4.91 7.36
CA THR A 185 12.68 -5.55 8.65
C THR A 185 12.97 -7.05 8.68
N GLY A 186 13.24 -7.67 7.54
CA GLY A 186 13.47 -9.11 7.42
C GLY A 186 12.23 -9.99 7.64
N ARG A 187 11.09 -9.40 8.00
CA ARG A 187 9.85 -10.14 8.29
C ARG A 187 9.23 -10.74 7.02
N TRP A 188 8.53 -11.84 7.18
CA TRP A 188 7.94 -12.59 6.08
C TRP A 188 6.44 -12.33 5.95
N SER A 189 5.96 -12.20 4.72
CA SER A 189 4.54 -12.13 4.39
C SER A 189 4.24 -12.92 3.12
N PRO A 190 2.99 -13.43 2.94
CA PRO A 190 2.62 -14.12 1.72
C PRO A 190 2.57 -13.14 0.54
N ARG A 191 2.85 -13.66 -0.64
CA ARG A 191 2.80 -12.92 -1.91
C ARG A 191 1.38 -12.99 -2.50
N CYS A 192 0.39 -12.60 -1.71
CA CYS A 192 -0.99 -12.52 -2.14
C CYS A 192 -1.25 -11.16 -2.77
N ASN A 193 -1.39 -11.13 -4.08
CA ASN A 193 -1.72 -9.90 -4.79
C ASN A 193 -2.70 -10.22 -5.90
N TYR A 194 -3.84 -10.78 -5.51
CA TYR A 194 -4.90 -11.06 -6.45
C TYR A 194 -5.64 -9.76 -6.78
N HIS A 195 -5.74 -9.52 -8.05
CA HIS A 195 -6.60 -8.50 -8.60
C HIS A 195 -7.53 -9.20 -9.58
N GLY A 196 -8.73 -9.56 -9.17
CA GLY A 196 -9.74 -10.26 -9.98
C GLY A 196 -10.19 -9.54 -11.26
N ILE A 197 -9.30 -8.74 -11.83
CA ILE A 197 -9.50 -7.95 -13.05
C ILE A 197 -8.47 -8.43 -14.07
N LYS A 198 -8.81 -8.34 -15.35
CA LYS A 198 -8.06 -8.74 -16.55
C LYS A 198 -6.53 -8.44 -16.60
N ASN A 199 -5.98 -7.76 -15.60
CA ASN A 199 -4.59 -7.31 -15.54
C ASN A 199 -3.97 -7.66 -14.18
N SER A 200 -4.19 -8.88 -13.68
CA SER A 200 -3.52 -9.37 -12.48
C SER A 200 -2.00 -9.40 -12.68
N TRP A 201 -1.26 -9.01 -11.64
CA TRP A 201 0.19 -9.15 -11.58
C TRP A 201 0.60 -10.60 -11.40
N ILE A 202 -0.24 -11.39 -10.72
CA ILE A 202 -0.12 -12.83 -10.61
C ILE A 202 -0.95 -13.41 -11.74
N ILE A 203 -0.29 -14.06 -12.69
CA ILE A 203 -0.91 -14.66 -13.86
C ILE A 203 -1.19 -16.14 -13.68
N ASP A 204 -0.42 -16.80 -12.81
CA ASP A 204 -0.64 -18.20 -12.47
C ASP A 204 0.01 -18.55 -11.12
N ILE A 205 -0.42 -19.68 -10.55
CA ILE A 205 0.20 -20.37 -9.42
C ILE A 205 0.55 -21.78 -9.91
N LEU A 206 1.78 -22.19 -9.72
CA LEU A 206 2.25 -23.52 -10.09
C LEU A 206 2.38 -24.42 -8.85
N ASP A 207 2.07 -25.68 -9.01
CA ASP A 207 2.37 -26.72 -8.02
C ASP A 207 3.87 -27.12 -8.04
N SER A 208 4.23 -28.11 -7.19
CA SER A 208 5.61 -28.61 -7.11
C SER A 208 6.11 -29.27 -8.40
N ASP A 209 5.20 -29.74 -9.24
CA ASP A 209 5.51 -30.41 -10.49
C ASP A 209 5.54 -29.43 -11.68
N GLY A 210 5.28 -28.14 -11.43
CA GLY A 210 5.26 -27.07 -12.42
C GLY A 210 3.94 -26.95 -13.20
N ASN A 211 2.89 -27.68 -12.80
CA ASN A 211 1.59 -27.57 -13.44
C ASN A 211 0.80 -26.38 -12.89
N SER A 212 -0.06 -25.81 -13.70
CA SER A 212 -0.98 -24.74 -13.28
C SER A 212 -1.91 -25.26 -12.18
N TYR A 213 -1.88 -24.59 -11.04
CA TYR A 213 -2.77 -24.82 -9.90
C TYR A 213 -3.98 -23.88 -9.93
N GLY A 214 -3.86 -22.78 -10.66
CA GLY A 214 -4.84 -21.72 -10.70
C GLY A 214 -4.73 -20.73 -9.53
N THR A 215 -5.32 -19.57 -9.69
CA THR A 215 -5.18 -18.44 -8.74
C THR A 215 -6.17 -18.46 -7.55
N GLY A 216 -7.12 -19.39 -7.52
CA GLY A 216 -8.17 -19.45 -6.47
C GLY A 216 -7.64 -19.62 -5.04
N ILE A 217 -6.46 -20.22 -4.88
CA ILE A 217 -5.79 -20.35 -3.57
C ILE A 217 -5.42 -18.98 -2.97
N ILE A 218 -5.19 -17.95 -3.79
CA ILE A 218 -4.88 -16.59 -3.32
C ILE A 218 -6.11 -16.01 -2.62
N GLU A 219 -7.28 -16.18 -3.23
CA GLU A 219 -8.55 -15.71 -2.68
C GLU A 219 -8.87 -16.45 -1.39
N GLU A 220 -8.80 -17.79 -1.40
CA GLU A 220 -9.00 -18.63 -0.21
C GLU A 220 -8.09 -18.21 0.95
N LEU A 221 -6.80 -18.01 0.68
CA LEU A 221 -5.83 -17.58 1.69
C LEU A 221 -6.10 -16.17 2.20
N THR A 222 -6.44 -15.24 1.30
CA THR A 222 -6.67 -13.84 1.66
C THR A 222 -7.95 -13.71 2.50
N GLU A 223 -9.02 -14.41 2.15
CA GLU A 223 -10.25 -14.42 2.96
C GLU A 223 -10.01 -15.07 4.33
N ALA A 224 -9.28 -16.18 4.40
CA ALA A 224 -8.92 -16.80 5.68
C ALA A 224 -8.11 -15.85 6.58
N MET A 225 -7.16 -15.09 6.02
CA MET A 225 -6.42 -14.05 6.77
C MET A 225 -7.31 -12.89 7.21
N ALA A 226 -8.29 -12.51 6.39
CA ALA A 226 -9.19 -11.39 6.68
C ALA A 226 -10.16 -11.67 7.83
N GLU A 227 -10.36 -12.93 8.21
CA GLU A 227 -11.17 -13.34 9.37
C GLU A 227 -10.38 -13.29 10.69
N ILE A 228 -9.06 -13.16 10.63
CA ILE A 228 -8.22 -13.08 11.85
C ILE A 228 -8.46 -11.75 12.56
N LYS A 229 -8.71 -11.85 13.85
CA LYS A 229 -8.99 -10.68 14.70
C LYS A 229 -7.82 -9.70 14.69
N ASP A 230 -8.15 -8.41 14.70
CA ASP A 230 -7.20 -7.28 14.77
C ASP A 230 -6.18 -7.20 13.60
N CYS A 231 -6.42 -7.95 12.51
CA CYS A 231 -5.59 -7.92 11.31
C CYS A 231 -6.17 -7.04 10.18
N VAL A 232 -7.42 -6.61 10.30
CA VAL A 232 -8.09 -5.75 9.30
C VAL A 232 -8.43 -4.40 9.90
N TYR A 233 -7.98 -3.33 9.26
CA TYR A 233 -8.35 -1.95 9.57
C TYR A 233 -9.34 -1.41 8.55
N GLU A 234 -10.46 -0.86 9.02
CA GLU A 234 -11.46 -0.14 8.20
C GLU A 234 -11.25 1.37 8.34
N MET A 235 -10.87 2.02 7.25
CA MET A 235 -10.78 3.49 7.19
C MET A 235 -12.05 4.09 6.65
N ARG A 236 -12.71 4.87 7.47
CA ARG A 236 -13.84 5.76 7.12
C ARG A 236 -13.30 7.14 6.85
N TRP A 237 -13.06 7.42 5.59
CA TRP A 237 -12.39 8.63 5.18
C TRP A 237 -13.15 9.90 5.54
N GLN A 238 -12.41 10.88 6.02
CA GLN A 238 -12.82 12.27 6.12
C GLN A 238 -11.95 13.13 5.18
N PRO A 239 -12.39 14.33 4.79
CA PRO A 239 -11.54 15.27 4.09
C PRO A 239 -10.26 15.54 4.88
N ASN A 240 -9.14 15.56 4.18
CA ASN A 240 -7.80 15.80 4.72
C ASN A 240 -7.20 14.66 5.56
N ASP A 241 -7.84 13.50 5.61
CA ASP A 241 -7.19 12.31 6.14
C ASP A 241 -6.02 11.88 5.26
N ILE A 242 -4.92 11.50 5.91
CA ILE A 242 -3.76 10.90 5.27
C ILE A 242 -3.53 9.52 5.86
N VAL A 243 -3.36 8.51 5.00
CA VAL A 243 -2.87 7.19 5.38
C VAL A 243 -1.55 6.95 4.66
N LEU A 244 -0.49 6.79 5.45
CA LEU A 244 0.81 6.36 5.00
C LEU A 244 1.02 4.92 5.48
N TYR A 245 1.36 4.01 4.57
CA TYR A 245 1.56 2.61 4.92
C TYR A 245 2.70 1.96 4.15
N ASP A 246 3.33 1.01 4.82
CA ASP A 246 4.25 0.09 4.19
C ASP A 246 3.46 -0.89 3.33
N ASN A 247 3.61 -0.81 2.02
CA ASN A 247 2.84 -1.64 1.10
C ASN A 247 3.34 -3.10 1.03
N TRP A 248 4.40 -3.45 1.79
CA TRP A 248 4.95 -4.79 1.79
C TRP A 248 4.06 -5.81 2.51
N PRO A 249 3.63 -5.56 3.75
CA PRO A 249 2.81 -6.50 4.51
C PRO A 249 1.32 -6.46 4.14
N PHE A 250 0.85 -5.44 3.41
CA PHE A 250 -0.57 -5.21 3.22
C PHE A 250 -1.12 -5.64 1.87
N VAL A 251 -2.34 -6.17 1.91
CA VAL A 251 -3.32 -6.03 0.83
C VAL A 251 -4.44 -5.11 1.30
N HIS A 252 -5.10 -4.45 0.35
CA HIS A 252 -6.22 -3.58 0.66
C HIS A 252 -7.38 -3.80 -0.30
N ARG A 253 -8.58 -3.48 0.15
CA ARG A 253 -9.80 -3.48 -0.65
C ARG A 253 -10.60 -2.20 -0.45
N ARG A 254 -11.48 -1.90 -1.37
CA ARG A 254 -12.40 -0.77 -1.27
C ARG A 254 -13.84 -1.26 -1.36
N SER A 255 -14.73 -0.77 -0.46
CA SER A 255 -16.17 -0.94 -0.60
C SER A 255 -16.70 -0.20 -1.83
N SER A 256 -17.87 -0.59 -2.31
CA SER A 256 -18.59 0.20 -3.32
C SER A 256 -18.91 1.59 -2.79
N PRO A 257 -18.46 2.67 -3.43
CA PRO A 257 -18.83 4.00 -3.01
C PRO A 257 -20.27 4.31 -3.41
N GLN A 258 -21.04 4.86 -2.47
CA GLN A 258 -22.38 5.37 -2.73
C GLN A 258 -22.28 6.88 -3.06
N LEU A 259 -22.14 7.18 -4.34
CA LEU A 259 -21.99 8.55 -4.82
C LEU A 259 -23.25 8.99 -5.59
N LYS A 260 -23.77 10.18 -5.27
CA LYS A 260 -24.83 10.81 -6.05
C LYS A 260 -24.24 11.44 -7.32
N LYS A 261 -25.13 11.69 -8.29
CA LYS A 261 -24.73 12.41 -9.52
C LYS A 261 -24.14 13.79 -9.18
N GLY A 262 -22.93 14.05 -9.67
CA GLY A 262 -22.22 15.31 -9.44
C GLY A 262 -21.31 15.31 -8.21
N GLU A 263 -21.44 14.36 -7.29
CA GLU A 263 -20.49 14.23 -6.17
C GLU A 263 -19.11 13.77 -6.66
N GLU A 264 -18.07 14.28 -6.03
CA GLU A 264 -16.70 13.90 -6.31
C GLU A 264 -16.01 13.37 -5.06
N ARG A 265 -15.40 12.19 -5.19
CA ARG A 265 -14.42 11.64 -4.25
C ARG A 265 -13.04 11.79 -4.88
N LEU A 266 -12.20 12.63 -4.30
CA LEU A 266 -10.85 12.91 -4.79
C LEU A 266 -9.82 12.52 -3.75
N MET A 267 -8.83 11.73 -4.15
CA MET A 267 -7.64 11.47 -3.36
C MET A 267 -6.37 11.74 -4.17
N TRP A 268 -5.32 12.10 -3.47
CA TRP A 268 -3.96 12.14 -3.98
C TRP A 268 -3.20 10.93 -3.47
N ARG A 269 -2.47 10.27 -4.35
CA ARG A 269 -1.67 9.09 -4.02
C ARG A 269 -0.23 9.29 -4.46
N ALA A 270 0.69 8.95 -3.59
CA ALA A 270 2.12 8.94 -3.89
C ALA A 270 2.75 7.60 -3.53
N ASN A 271 3.88 7.32 -4.16
CA ASN A 271 4.79 6.24 -3.81
C ASN A 271 6.06 6.83 -3.25
N ILE A 272 6.63 6.17 -2.24
CA ILE A 272 7.86 6.58 -1.58
C ILE A 272 8.75 5.35 -1.52
N ASP A 273 10.00 5.48 -1.90
CA ASP A 273 10.96 4.38 -1.79
C ASP A 273 11.27 4.01 -0.34
N HIS A 274 11.58 2.74 -0.14
CA HIS A 274 12.19 2.31 1.11
C HIS A 274 13.54 2.98 1.31
N ASP A 275 13.76 3.48 2.51
CA ASP A 275 15.06 4.00 2.91
C ASP A 275 15.96 2.84 3.40
N LEU A 276 16.76 2.30 2.50
CA LEU A 276 17.67 1.21 2.82
C LEU A 276 18.75 1.60 3.84
N SER A 277 18.99 2.90 4.02
CA SER A 277 20.02 3.38 4.96
C SER A 277 19.67 3.15 6.43
N ILE A 278 18.42 2.82 6.74
CA ILE A 278 17.99 2.52 8.11
C ILE A 278 17.91 1.02 8.42
N LYS A 279 18.31 0.16 7.46
CA LYS A 279 18.30 -1.30 7.64
C LYS A 279 19.11 -1.75 8.85
N ASP A 280 20.25 -1.12 9.07
CA ASP A 280 21.12 -1.37 10.22
C ASP A 280 20.44 -1.18 11.59
N LEU A 281 19.40 -0.36 11.66
CA LEU A 281 18.61 -0.18 12.88
C LEU A 281 17.75 -1.41 13.23
N PHE A 282 17.51 -2.29 12.26
CA PHE A 282 16.74 -3.53 12.40
C PHE A 282 17.64 -4.76 12.49
N ASP A 283 18.87 -4.70 11.93
CA ASP A 283 19.84 -5.80 11.98
C ASP A 283 20.53 -5.91 13.36
N GLN A 284 20.55 -4.85 14.18
CA GLN A 284 21.28 -4.80 15.46
C GLN A 284 20.53 -5.39 16.67
N GLY A 285 19.62 -6.28 16.45
CA GLY A 285 19.05 -7.03 17.58
C GLY A 285 17.54 -7.10 17.54
N SER A 286 17.06 -8.30 17.67
CA SER A 286 15.79 -8.61 18.27
C SER A 286 15.58 -7.73 19.51
N ILE A 287 15.00 -6.55 19.32
CA ILE A 287 14.48 -5.79 20.45
C ILE A 287 13.34 -6.64 21.00
N SER A 288 13.62 -7.32 22.10
CA SER A 288 12.61 -7.95 22.92
C SER A 288 11.61 -6.83 23.25
N VAL A 289 10.47 -6.85 22.60
CA VAL A 289 9.32 -6.07 23.04
C VAL A 289 8.92 -6.73 24.37
N SER A 290 9.39 -6.15 25.47
CA SER A 290 8.83 -6.46 26.77
C SER A 290 7.33 -6.16 26.72
N GLN A 291 6.57 -7.18 27.00
CA GLN A 291 5.10 -7.25 27.08
C GLN A 291 4.50 -6.14 27.93
#